data_b678e20523c87dd7cb42d2ccd22977c2
#
_entry.id   b678e20523c87dd7cb42d2ccd22977c2
#
_cell.length_a   1.000
_cell.length_b   1.000
_cell.length_c   1.000
_cell.angle_alpha   90.00
_cell.angle_beta   90.00
_cell.angle_gamma   90.00
#
_symmetry.space_group_name_H-M   'P 1'
#
loop_
_entity.id
_entity.type
_entity.pdbx_description
1 polymer ?
#
loop_
_entity_poly.entity_id
_entity_poly.type
_entity_poly.pdbx_seq_one_letter_code
_entity_poly.pdbx_strand_id
1 'polypeptide(L)'
;MKKLICILLAAATTAGCEKDDPTRYAMSQGRVCFPGAAPNETAEYPGYSNSDSTFYASMTFKQQPEGVAEAVIEVPVKLIGGASGSDRKIGVRVLEEGTTAQPGQYEILGAEVPAGKTYGAIRIEVAKSAELDTQQRELTLCLTDSPDLRVGPDLYLKANVSWHNMLPRPATTK
;
A
#
# COMPACT_ATOMS: atom_id res chain seq x y z
N MET A 1 -30.25 14.57 -73.76
CA MET A 1 -28.88 14.45 -73.25
C MET A 1 -28.92 14.81 -71.78
N LYS A 2 -29.02 13.83 -70.92
CA LYS A 2 -29.00 14.02 -69.41
C LYS A 2 -27.67 13.57 -68.88
N LYS A 3 -26.90 14.52 -68.39
CA LYS A 3 -25.58 14.25 -67.73
C LYS A 3 -25.87 13.77 -66.30
N LEU A 4 -25.56 12.54 -66.01
CA LEU A 4 -25.52 11.98 -64.65
C LEU A 4 -24.18 12.38 -64.00
N ILE A 5 -24.24 13.20 -62.93
CA ILE A 5 -23.09 13.52 -62.12
C ILE A 5 -23.09 12.50 -60.97
N CYS A 6 -22.14 11.55 -61.02
CA CYS A 6 -21.83 10.67 -59.86
C CYS A 6 -20.99 11.44 -58.87
N ILE A 7 -21.57 11.79 -57.74
CA ILE A 7 -20.84 12.30 -56.59
C ILE A 7 -20.29 11.10 -55.79
N LEU A 8 -19.01 10.86 -55.93
CA LEU A 8 -18.32 9.88 -55.09
C LEU A 8 -18.10 10.51 -53.69
N LEU A 9 -18.89 10.04 -52.72
CA LEU A 9 -18.67 10.36 -51.32
C LEU A 9 -17.52 9.50 -50.81
N ALA A 10 -16.31 10.05 -50.73
CA ALA A 10 -15.21 9.39 -50.06
C ALA A 10 -15.41 9.49 -48.53
N ALA A 11 -15.91 8.41 -47.95
CA ALA A 11 -15.93 8.22 -46.51
C ALA A 11 -14.48 8.02 -46.02
N ALA A 12 -13.87 9.07 -45.54
CA ALA A 12 -12.61 8.97 -44.80
C ALA A 12 -12.92 8.30 -43.47
N THR A 13 -12.74 6.99 -43.41
CA THR A 13 -12.66 6.27 -42.14
C THR A 13 -11.33 6.65 -41.48
N THR A 14 -11.36 7.63 -40.60
CA THR A 14 -10.26 7.84 -39.63
C THR A 14 -10.27 6.64 -38.69
N ALA A 15 -9.53 5.59 -39.04
CA ALA A 15 -9.10 4.60 -38.11
C ALA A 15 -8.18 5.35 -37.12
N GLY A 16 -8.77 5.95 -36.11
CA GLY A 16 -8.03 6.40 -34.94
C GLY A 16 -7.41 5.15 -34.34
N CYS A 17 -6.08 5.00 -34.49
CA CYS A 17 -5.35 4.14 -33.59
C CYS A 17 -5.63 4.70 -32.18
N GLU A 18 -6.54 4.08 -31.47
CA GLU A 18 -6.61 4.16 -30.04
C GLU A 18 -5.26 3.62 -29.58
N LYS A 19 -4.28 4.52 -29.35
CA LYS A 19 -3.11 4.17 -28.58
C LYS A 19 -3.69 3.69 -27.28
N ASP A 20 -3.50 2.41 -27.00
CA ASP A 20 -3.68 1.88 -25.66
C ASP A 20 -2.85 2.78 -24.74
N ASP A 21 -3.51 3.75 -24.14
CA ASP A 21 -2.91 4.59 -23.14
C ASP A 21 -2.74 3.70 -21.88
N PRO A 22 -1.52 3.29 -21.57
CA PRO A 22 -1.31 2.42 -20.41
C PRO A 22 -1.72 3.11 -19.09
N THR A 23 -2.02 4.40 -19.13
CA THR A 23 -2.59 5.14 -18.01
C THR A 23 -4.12 5.07 -17.96
N ARG A 24 -4.78 4.65 -19.04
CA ARG A 24 -6.21 4.27 -19.08
C ARG A 24 -6.44 2.85 -18.62
N TYR A 25 -5.82 2.47 -17.54
CA TYR A 25 -6.34 1.31 -16.83
C TYR A 25 -7.78 1.61 -16.43
N ALA A 26 -8.66 0.65 -16.73
CA ALA A 26 -10.05 0.76 -16.33
C ALA A 26 -10.11 1.16 -14.85
N MET A 27 -10.38 2.42 -14.59
CA MET A 27 -10.45 3.04 -13.25
C MET A 27 -11.59 2.42 -12.42
N SER A 28 -12.30 1.45 -12.97
CA SER A 28 -13.43 0.78 -12.35
C SER A 28 -13.04 -0.01 -11.10
N GLN A 29 -11.81 -0.52 -10.99
CA GLN A 29 -11.42 -1.32 -9.84
C GLN A 29 -10.44 -0.60 -8.89
N GLY A 30 -9.80 0.51 -9.28
CA GLY A 30 -8.77 1.14 -8.48
C GLY A 30 -7.57 0.22 -8.20
N ARG A 31 -6.44 0.81 -7.86
CA ARG A 31 -5.22 0.08 -7.50
C ARG A 31 -4.68 0.56 -6.17
N VAL A 32 -4.00 -0.30 -5.44
CA VAL A 32 -3.37 0.05 -4.17
C VAL A 32 -1.87 -0.15 -4.22
N CYS A 33 -1.17 0.73 -3.51
CA CYS A 33 0.26 0.63 -3.26
C CYS A 33 0.56 1.21 -1.88
N PHE A 34 1.71 0.93 -1.32
CA PHE A 34 2.20 1.71 -0.19
C PHE A 34 2.56 3.13 -0.64
N PRO A 35 2.44 4.15 0.24
CA PRO A 35 2.84 5.51 -0.09
C PRO A 35 4.30 5.53 -0.56
N GLY A 36 4.51 6.14 -1.72
CA GLY A 36 5.83 6.15 -2.36
C GLY A 36 6.66 7.37 -1.99
N ALA A 37 7.82 7.46 -2.62
CA ALA A 37 8.79 8.51 -2.38
C ALA A 37 8.51 9.82 -3.13
N ALA A 38 7.27 10.14 -3.46
CA ALA A 38 6.97 11.48 -3.95
C ALA A 38 7.32 12.50 -2.84
N PRO A 39 7.96 13.63 -3.14
CA PRO A 39 8.43 14.58 -2.12
C PRO A 39 7.35 15.04 -1.14
N ASN A 40 6.11 15.17 -1.61
CA ASN A 40 4.96 15.50 -0.79
C ASN A 40 4.46 14.32 0.07
N GLU A 41 4.64 13.08 -0.40
CA GLU A 41 4.26 11.88 0.34
C GLU A 41 5.30 11.52 1.40
N THR A 42 6.59 11.77 1.15
CA THR A 42 7.66 11.51 2.11
C THR A 42 7.52 12.36 3.37
N ALA A 43 7.01 13.58 3.25
CA ALA A 43 6.75 14.44 4.42
C ALA A 43 5.56 13.93 5.27
N GLU A 44 4.55 13.36 4.63
CA GLU A 44 3.35 12.83 5.29
C GLU A 44 3.56 11.38 5.77
N TYR A 45 4.33 10.59 5.00
CA TYR A 45 4.61 9.18 5.27
C TYR A 45 6.12 8.89 5.21
N PRO A 46 6.89 9.25 6.26
CA PRO A 46 8.36 9.19 6.23
C PRO A 46 8.95 7.77 6.23
N GLY A 47 8.11 6.75 6.30
CA GLY A 47 8.56 5.35 6.39
C GLY A 47 9.05 4.73 5.09
N TYR A 48 8.93 5.40 3.93
CA TYR A 48 9.31 4.80 2.66
C TYR A 48 10.81 4.84 2.39
N SER A 49 11.38 3.70 1.98
CA SER A 49 12.77 3.56 1.54
C SER A 49 12.83 3.40 0.02
N ASN A 50 13.60 4.29 -0.64
CA ASN A 50 13.86 4.21 -2.08
C ASN A 50 14.86 3.11 -2.46
N SER A 51 15.68 2.63 -1.51
CA SER A 51 16.76 1.70 -1.82
C SER A 51 16.27 0.29 -2.13
N ASP A 52 15.15 -0.13 -1.52
CA ASP A 52 14.58 -1.47 -1.64
C ASP A 52 13.08 -1.47 -1.95
N SER A 53 12.53 -0.28 -2.24
CA SER A 53 11.10 -0.10 -2.54
C SER A 53 10.16 -0.65 -1.46
N THR A 54 10.58 -0.56 -0.21
CA THR A 54 9.85 -1.06 0.96
C THR A 54 9.37 0.11 1.82
N PHE A 55 8.14 0.04 2.28
CA PHE A 55 7.61 0.96 3.28
C PHE A 55 7.95 0.42 4.69
N TYR A 56 8.51 1.25 5.54
CA TYR A 56 8.87 0.88 6.91
C TYR A 56 7.97 1.56 7.92
N ALA A 57 7.31 0.77 8.75
CA ALA A 57 6.57 1.23 9.90
C ALA A 57 7.21 0.67 11.17
N SER A 58 7.38 1.49 12.19
CA SER A 58 7.95 1.04 13.46
C SER A 58 7.18 1.58 14.64
N MET A 59 7.11 0.78 15.71
CA MET A 59 6.48 1.15 16.95
C MET A 59 7.33 0.69 18.15
N THR A 60 7.32 1.47 19.23
CA THR A 60 7.91 1.08 20.50
C THR A 60 6.89 1.14 21.62
N PHE A 61 6.83 0.08 22.42
CA PHE A 61 5.95 0.03 23.59
C PHE A 61 6.32 1.05 24.67
N LYS A 62 7.56 1.55 24.69
CA LYS A 62 7.96 2.63 25.59
C LYS A 62 7.18 3.94 25.37
N GLN A 63 6.68 4.15 24.16
CA GLN A 63 5.87 5.34 23.81
C GLN A 63 4.38 5.13 24.07
N GLN A 64 3.97 3.92 24.40
CA GLN A 64 2.60 3.60 24.75
C GLN A 64 2.33 3.90 26.24
N PRO A 65 1.07 4.12 26.64
CA PRO A 65 0.72 4.26 28.06
C PRO A 65 1.22 3.09 28.89
N GLU A 66 1.52 3.36 30.16
CA GLU A 66 1.95 2.31 31.09
C GLU A 66 0.86 1.22 31.24
N GLY A 67 1.28 -0.04 31.25
CA GLY A 67 0.38 -1.18 31.38
C GLY A 67 -0.24 -1.68 30.07
N VAL A 68 0.02 -1.04 28.93
CA VAL A 68 -0.44 -1.53 27.63
C VAL A 68 0.26 -2.84 27.27
N ALA A 69 -0.53 -3.89 27.09
CA ALA A 69 -0.06 -5.22 26.68
C ALA A 69 -0.10 -5.44 25.17
N GLU A 70 -0.97 -4.72 24.48
CA GLU A 70 -1.18 -4.82 23.04
C GLU A 70 -1.28 -3.41 22.44
N ALA A 71 -0.84 -3.26 21.21
CA ALA A 71 -0.92 -1.99 20.50
C ALA A 71 -1.23 -2.19 19.03
N VAL A 72 -1.90 -1.21 18.40
CA VAL A 72 -2.23 -1.27 16.98
C VAL A 72 -1.25 -0.40 16.20
N ILE A 73 -0.65 -1.00 15.17
CA ILE A 73 0.16 -0.32 14.17
C ILE A 73 -0.71 -0.13 12.93
N GLU A 74 -0.83 1.10 12.45
CA GLU A 74 -1.51 1.42 11.21
C GLU A 74 -0.48 1.63 10.10
N VAL A 75 -0.52 0.76 9.08
CA VAL A 75 0.33 0.86 7.90
C VAL A 75 -0.49 1.49 6.78
N PRO A 76 -0.17 2.72 6.37
CA PRO A 76 -0.95 3.44 5.37
C PRO A 76 -0.86 2.76 4.00
N VAL A 77 -1.96 2.78 3.27
CA VAL A 77 -2.06 2.31 1.88
C VAL A 77 -2.71 3.39 1.04
N LYS A 78 -2.11 3.69 -0.10
CA LYS A 78 -2.59 4.67 -1.07
C LYS A 78 -3.42 4.00 -2.14
N LEU A 79 -4.55 4.62 -2.48
CA LEU A 79 -5.36 4.25 -3.63
C LEU A 79 -4.92 5.03 -4.86
N ILE A 80 -4.64 4.33 -5.95
CA ILE A 80 -4.47 4.89 -7.29
C ILE A 80 -5.82 4.78 -8.00
N GLY A 81 -6.48 5.90 -8.22
CA GLY A 81 -7.82 5.99 -8.79
C GLY A 81 -8.76 6.83 -7.95
N GLY A 82 -10.02 6.89 -8.35
CA GLY A 82 -11.05 7.66 -7.66
C GLY A 82 -11.51 7.01 -6.35
N ALA A 83 -11.94 7.84 -5.40
CA ALA A 83 -12.62 7.36 -4.21
C ALA A 83 -13.93 6.64 -4.58
N SER A 84 -14.32 5.65 -3.78
CA SER A 84 -15.57 4.88 -3.94
C SER A 84 -16.60 5.34 -2.92
N GLY A 85 -17.87 5.14 -3.23
CA GLY A 85 -18.97 5.36 -2.28
C GLY A 85 -19.09 4.27 -1.20
N SER A 86 -18.29 3.20 -1.27
CA SER A 86 -18.27 2.09 -0.31
C SER A 86 -16.84 1.80 0.12
N ASP A 87 -16.69 1.20 1.29
CA ASP A 87 -15.41 0.65 1.77
C ASP A 87 -14.91 -0.41 0.80
N ARG A 88 -13.58 -0.45 0.58
CA ARG A 88 -12.94 -1.42 -0.29
C ARG A 88 -11.86 -2.18 0.46
N LYS A 89 -11.93 -3.49 0.41
CA LYS A 89 -10.97 -4.37 1.07
C LYS A 89 -9.64 -4.39 0.33
N ILE A 90 -8.56 -4.32 1.08
CA ILE A 90 -7.19 -4.45 0.58
C ILE A 90 -6.76 -5.89 0.74
N GLY A 91 -6.24 -6.50 -0.32
CA GLY A 91 -5.59 -7.80 -0.23
C GLY A 91 -4.19 -7.64 0.38
N VAL A 92 -3.87 -8.44 1.39
CA VAL A 92 -2.57 -8.45 2.05
C VAL A 92 -2.18 -9.88 2.42
N ARG A 93 -0.88 -10.18 2.30
CA ARG A 93 -0.29 -11.41 2.79
C ARG A 93 1.00 -11.15 3.54
N VAL A 94 1.31 -12.00 4.48
CA VAL A 94 2.62 -12.02 5.17
C VAL A 94 3.62 -12.79 4.31
N LEU A 95 4.82 -12.26 4.17
CA LEU A 95 5.95 -12.95 3.56
C LEU A 95 6.79 -13.59 4.66
N GLU A 96 7.20 -14.85 4.47
CA GLU A 96 8.12 -15.53 5.39
C GLU A 96 9.49 -14.85 5.40
N GLU A 97 9.95 -14.45 4.20
CA GLU A 97 11.20 -13.73 4.03
C GLU A 97 11.13 -12.36 4.73
N GLY A 98 12.03 -12.10 5.65
CA GLY A 98 12.09 -10.85 6.43
C GLY A 98 11.09 -10.78 7.59
N THR A 99 10.34 -11.85 7.86
CA THR A 99 9.45 -11.93 9.04
C THR A 99 10.13 -12.72 10.14
N THR A 100 10.29 -12.09 11.31
CA THR A 100 10.78 -12.74 12.54
C THR A 100 9.69 -12.94 13.58
N ALA A 101 8.54 -12.30 13.38
CA ALA A 101 7.37 -12.46 14.24
C ALA A 101 6.75 -13.85 14.08
N GLN A 102 6.37 -14.46 15.19
CA GLN A 102 5.72 -15.77 15.22
C GLN A 102 4.19 -15.64 15.27
N PRO A 103 3.45 -16.65 14.83
CA PRO A 103 2.00 -16.70 15.03
C PRO A 103 1.63 -16.47 16.50
N GLY A 104 0.64 -15.61 16.74
CA GLY A 104 0.23 -15.20 18.09
C GLY A 104 0.98 -13.99 18.67
N GLN A 105 2.01 -13.48 18.01
CA GLN A 105 2.66 -12.23 18.37
C GLN A 105 2.07 -11.02 17.65
N TYR A 106 1.23 -11.25 16.65
CA TYR A 106 0.50 -10.25 15.89
C TYR A 106 -0.82 -10.79 15.37
N GLU A 107 -1.75 -9.86 15.07
CA GLU A 107 -3.00 -10.15 14.37
C GLU A 107 -3.29 -9.02 13.36
N ILE A 108 -3.69 -9.38 12.13
CA ILE A 108 -4.16 -8.39 11.14
C ILE A 108 -5.65 -8.18 11.38
N LEU A 109 -6.01 -7.09 12.04
CA LEU A 109 -7.38 -6.74 12.41
C LEU A 109 -8.24 -6.35 11.21
N GLY A 110 -7.60 -5.82 10.16
CA GLY A 110 -8.28 -5.40 8.94
C GLY A 110 -7.37 -4.65 8.00
N ALA A 111 -7.80 -4.59 6.74
CA ALA A 111 -7.10 -3.87 5.68
C ALA A 111 -8.15 -3.31 4.70
N GLU A 112 -8.34 -1.98 4.70
CA GLU A 112 -9.39 -1.36 3.88
C GLU A 112 -9.09 0.09 3.53
N VAL A 113 -9.70 0.55 2.45
CA VAL A 113 -9.83 1.96 2.07
C VAL A 113 -11.26 2.37 2.37
N PRO A 114 -11.51 3.26 3.33
CA PRO A 114 -12.86 3.70 3.68
C PRO A 114 -13.57 4.44 2.53
N ALA A 115 -14.89 4.42 2.54
CA ALA A 115 -15.73 5.15 1.59
C ALA A 115 -15.35 6.63 1.53
N GLY A 116 -15.27 7.17 0.32
CA GLY A 116 -14.90 8.56 0.07
C GLY A 116 -13.43 8.89 0.27
N LYS A 117 -12.58 7.91 0.61
CA LYS A 117 -11.14 8.12 0.84
C LYS A 117 -10.30 7.58 -0.31
N THR A 118 -9.11 8.18 -0.45
CA THR A 118 -8.03 7.74 -1.35
C THR A 118 -6.84 7.14 -0.59
N TYR A 119 -6.92 7.10 0.73
CA TYR A 119 -5.99 6.41 1.63
C TYR A 119 -6.77 5.50 2.55
N GLY A 120 -6.17 4.36 2.83
CA GLY A 120 -6.63 3.38 3.79
C GLY A 120 -5.48 2.92 4.67
N ALA A 121 -5.70 1.88 5.45
CA ALA A 121 -4.67 1.31 6.30
C ALA A 121 -4.82 -0.20 6.45
N ILE A 122 -3.69 -0.85 6.70
CA ILE A 122 -3.63 -2.19 7.26
C ILE A 122 -3.42 -2.00 8.77
N ARG A 123 -4.35 -2.51 9.57
CA ARG A 123 -4.31 -2.42 11.02
C ARG A 123 -3.80 -3.72 11.61
N ILE A 124 -2.71 -3.65 12.36
CA ILE A 124 -2.01 -4.81 12.91
C ILE A 124 -1.93 -4.62 14.42
N GLU A 125 -2.55 -5.50 15.15
CA GLU A 125 -2.37 -5.60 16.59
C GLU A 125 -1.11 -6.40 16.87
N VAL A 126 -0.28 -5.93 17.79
CA VAL A 126 0.97 -6.55 18.19
C VAL A 126 1.04 -6.66 19.71
N ALA A 127 1.50 -7.80 20.18
CA ALA A 127 1.61 -8.08 21.62
C ALA A 127 2.97 -7.68 22.19
N LYS A 128 2.95 -7.11 23.40
CA LYS A 128 4.15 -6.84 24.20
C LYS A 128 4.66 -8.14 24.82
N SER A 129 5.96 -8.34 24.75
CA SER A 129 6.62 -9.46 25.43
C SER A 129 7.96 -9.03 26.01
N ALA A 130 8.49 -9.79 27.00
CA ALA A 130 9.80 -9.52 27.59
C ALA A 130 10.95 -9.66 26.57
N GLU A 131 10.79 -10.49 25.56
CA GLU A 131 11.79 -10.69 24.50
C GLU A 131 12.04 -9.40 23.68
N LEU A 132 11.04 -8.51 23.61
CA LEU A 132 11.14 -7.23 22.91
C LEU A 132 12.09 -6.21 23.59
N ASP A 133 12.58 -6.50 24.78
CA ASP A 133 13.62 -5.71 25.44
C ASP A 133 15.00 -5.88 24.77
N THR A 134 15.21 -7.02 24.14
CA THR A 134 16.50 -7.38 23.51
C THR A 134 16.40 -7.63 22.02
N GLN A 135 15.21 -7.95 21.51
CA GLN A 135 15.00 -8.29 20.13
C GLN A 135 13.81 -7.52 19.55
N GLN A 136 14.02 -6.95 18.39
CA GLN A 136 12.93 -6.41 17.57
C GLN A 136 12.21 -7.54 16.87
N ARG A 137 10.88 -7.44 16.74
CA ARG A 137 10.10 -8.29 15.84
C ARG A 137 9.83 -7.55 14.56
N GLU A 138 9.82 -8.30 13.47
CA GLU A 138 9.57 -7.80 12.13
C GLU A 138 8.49 -8.64 11.46
N LEU A 139 7.64 -7.97 10.72
CA LEU A 139 6.57 -8.55 9.92
C LEU A 139 6.63 -7.94 8.53
N THR A 140 6.95 -8.75 7.52
CA THR A 140 6.97 -8.31 6.14
C THR A 140 5.63 -8.59 5.48
N LEU A 141 4.99 -7.54 4.98
CA LEU A 141 3.72 -7.57 4.29
C LEU A 141 3.91 -7.37 2.79
N CYS A 142 3.04 -7.99 2.01
CA CYS A 142 2.91 -7.75 0.58
C CYS A 142 1.45 -7.52 0.23
N LEU A 143 1.18 -6.45 -0.52
CA LEU A 143 -0.14 -6.22 -1.10
C LEU A 143 -0.44 -7.28 -2.16
N THR A 144 -1.69 -7.69 -2.22
CA THR A 144 -2.20 -8.65 -3.21
C THR A 144 -3.50 -8.14 -3.81
N ASP A 145 -3.89 -8.70 -4.92
CA ASP A 145 -5.23 -8.45 -5.48
C ASP A 145 -6.31 -8.87 -4.49
N SER A 146 -7.39 -8.11 -4.47
CA SER A 146 -8.61 -8.42 -3.75
C SER A 146 -9.81 -8.36 -4.71
N PRO A 147 -11.02 -8.76 -4.29
CA PRO A 147 -12.23 -8.57 -5.10
C PRO A 147 -12.49 -7.10 -5.47
N ASP A 148 -12.09 -6.17 -4.59
CA ASP A 148 -12.40 -4.74 -4.71
C ASP A 148 -11.28 -3.93 -5.38
N LEU A 149 -10.02 -4.37 -5.23
CA LEU A 149 -8.83 -3.61 -5.60
C LEU A 149 -7.76 -4.49 -6.22
N ARG A 150 -7.05 -3.94 -7.20
CA ARG A 150 -5.84 -4.54 -7.77
C ARG A 150 -4.59 -3.94 -7.14
N VAL A 151 -3.49 -4.66 -7.20
CA VAL A 151 -2.20 -4.08 -6.82
C VAL A 151 -1.74 -3.02 -7.82
N GLY A 152 -1.00 -2.05 -7.32
CA GLY A 152 -0.37 -1.01 -8.11
C GLY A 152 0.94 -1.45 -8.77
N PRO A 153 1.86 -0.51 -9.04
CA PRO A 153 3.18 -0.83 -9.57
C PRO A 153 3.99 -1.71 -8.60
N ASP A 154 4.75 -2.63 -9.12
CA ASP A 154 5.53 -3.63 -8.34
C ASP A 154 6.51 -3.02 -7.33
N LEU A 155 6.94 -1.78 -7.57
CA LEU A 155 7.88 -1.07 -6.71
C LEU A 155 7.33 -0.65 -5.34
N TYR A 156 6.01 -0.77 -5.10
CA TYR A 156 5.37 -0.22 -3.90
C TYR A 156 4.44 -1.22 -3.21
N LEU A 157 4.80 -2.49 -3.29
CA LEU A 157 3.94 -3.57 -2.79
C LEU A 157 4.38 -4.17 -1.47
N LYS A 158 5.58 -3.80 -0.96
CA LYS A 158 6.14 -4.37 0.27
C LYS A 158 6.13 -3.36 1.42
N ALA A 159 5.85 -3.83 2.61
CA ALA A 159 6.07 -3.10 3.86
C ALA A 159 6.75 -4.00 4.89
N ASN A 160 7.67 -3.43 5.65
CA ASN A 160 8.23 -4.04 6.85
C ASN A 160 7.71 -3.29 8.07
N VAL A 161 7.07 -4.03 8.96
CA VAL A 161 6.50 -3.51 10.20
C VAL A 161 7.31 -4.07 11.35
N SER A 162 7.85 -3.20 12.20
CA SER A 162 8.69 -3.61 13.30
C SER A 162 8.21 -3.06 14.64
N TRP A 163 8.41 -3.82 15.72
CA TRP A 163 8.11 -3.36 17.07
C TRP A 163 9.08 -3.92 18.12
N HIS A 164 9.24 -3.15 19.17
CA HIS A 164 10.11 -3.48 20.30
C HIS A 164 9.68 -2.70 21.55
N ASN A 165 10.22 -3.07 22.72
CA ASN A 165 9.89 -2.40 23.98
C ASN A 165 10.66 -1.08 24.17
N MET A 166 11.89 -0.98 23.63
CA MET A 166 12.78 0.17 23.79
C MET A 166 13.12 0.82 22.45
N LEU A 167 13.43 2.11 22.46
CA LEU A 167 13.99 2.75 21.28
C LEU A 167 15.34 2.11 20.91
N PRO A 168 15.61 1.91 19.61
CA PRO A 168 16.95 1.51 19.20
C PRO A 168 17.98 2.49 19.75
N ARG A 169 19.05 1.97 20.35
CA ARG A 169 20.17 2.82 20.74
C ARG A 169 20.81 3.31 19.44
N PRO A 170 20.98 4.65 19.25
CA PRO A 170 21.68 5.14 18.07
C PRO A 170 23.05 4.45 17.99
N ALA A 171 23.36 3.92 16.78
CA ALA A 171 24.66 3.31 16.54
C ALA A 171 25.74 4.32 16.92
N THR A 172 26.53 3.99 17.92
CA THR A 172 27.72 4.79 18.30
C THR A 172 28.71 4.61 17.15
N THR A 173 28.77 5.58 16.25
CA THR A 173 29.83 5.66 15.25
C THR A 173 31.15 5.78 16.02
N LYS A 174 31.98 4.74 15.96
CA LYS A 174 33.39 4.79 16.41
C LYS A 174 34.22 5.39 15.29
#